data_1f90f7b51dc58dc10d45ccb0970f60af
#
_entry.id   1f90f7b51dc58dc10d45ccb0970f60af
#
_cell.length_a   1.000
_cell.length_b   1.000
_cell.length_c   1.000
_cell.angle_alpha   90.00
_cell.angle_beta   90.00
_cell.angle_gamma   90.00
#
_symmetry.space_group_name_H-M   'P 1'
#
loop_
_entity.id
_entity.type
_entity.pdbx_description
1 polymer ?
#
loop_
_entity_poly.entity_id
_entity_poly.type
_entity_poly.pdbx_seq_one_letter_code
_entity_poly.pdbx_strand_id
1 'polypeptide(L)'
;MCIRDRHNTELDEVLGNGNVVTGARVVNNKTQEKHEIACTGVFIAIGHTPNTKVFNPWLSMDENGYIVNNPGSSKTNIDGVFVSGDAADHVYRQAVTAAGTGCMAALDAERYLAAKGLH
;
A
#
# COMPACT_ATOMS: atom_id res chain seq x y z
N MET A 1 -23.68 -3.16 10.82
CA MET A 1 -23.18 -2.14 9.87
C MET A 1 -24.09 -2.17 8.65
N CYS A 2 -24.59 -1.03 8.21
CA CYS A 2 -25.42 -0.96 6.99
C CYS A 2 -24.51 -0.70 5.81
N ILE A 3 -24.43 -1.64 4.87
CA ILE A 3 -23.67 -1.49 3.62
C ILE A 3 -24.70 -1.29 2.50
N ARG A 4 -24.44 -0.32 1.65
CA ARG A 4 -25.22 -0.08 0.44
C ARG A 4 -24.25 0.05 -0.73
N ASP A 5 -24.15 -1.00 -1.53
CA ASP A 5 -23.35 -1.00 -2.74
C ASP A 5 -24.03 -0.19 -3.86
N ARG A 6 -23.21 0.51 -4.65
CA ARG A 6 -23.64 1.24 -5.84
C ARG A 6 -22.81 0.76 -7.02
N HIS A 7 -23.41 -0.07 -7.86
CA HIS A 7 -22.74 -0.57 -9.06
C HIS A 7 -22.71 0.47 -10.17
N ASN A 8 -21.72 0.35 -11.08
CA ASN A 8 -21.50 1.27 -12.19
C ASN A 8 -21.40 2.74 -11.76
N THR A 9 -20.81 3.00 -10.60
CA THR A 9 -20.78 4.31 -9.97
C THR A 9 -19.34 4.67 -9.63
N GLU A 10 -18.93 5.86 -10.04
CA GLU A 10 -17.60 6.42 -9.82
C GLU A 10 -17.72 7.70 -8.98
N LEU A 11 -16.67 8.01 -8.21
CA LEU A 11 -16.58 9.27 -7.48
C LEU A 11 -16.26 10.38 -8.47
N ASP A 12 -17.14 11.39 -8.53
CA ASP A 12 -16.94 12.60 -9.34
C ASP A 12 -16.25 13.70 -8.52
N GLU A 13 -16.76 13.97 -7.32
CA GLU A 13 -16.22 15.03 -6.46
C GLU A 13 -16.51 14.76 -4.98
N VAL A 14 -15.58 15.13 -4.11
CA VAL A 14 -15.81 15.17 -2.66
C VAL A 14 -16.32 16.56 -2.29
N LEU A 15 -17.52 16.63 -1.73
CA LEU A 15 -18.17 17.88 -1.37
C LEU A 15 -17.85 18.29 0.06
N GLY A 16 -17.70 19.60 0.28
CA GLY A 16 -17.39 20.14 1.59
C GLY A 16 -17.75 21.62 1.69
N ASN A 17 -17.66 22.16 2.89
CA ASN A 17 -17.91 23.58 3.18
C ASN A 17 -16.63 24.37 3.48
N GLY A 18 -15.46 23.81 3.12
CA GLY A 18 -14.15 24.41 3.40
C GLY A 18 -13.52 23.94 4.73
N ASN A 19 -14.32 23.39 5.66
CA ASN A 19 -13.83 22.90 6.95
C ASN A 19 -14.01 21.38 7.11
N VAL A 20 -15.13 20.85 6.61
CA VAL A 20 -15.45 19.42 6.75
C VAL A 20 -16.07 18.88 5.46
N VAL A 21 -15.96 17.56 5.27
CA VAL A 21 -16.66 16.84 4.20
C VAL A 21 -18.16 16.82 4.54
N THR A 22 -18.99 17.19 3.57
CA THR A 22 -20.45 17.19 3.70
C THR A 22 -21.13 16.16 2.82
N GLY A 23 -20.42 15.64 1.81
CA GLY A 23 -20.96 14.67 0.89
C GLY A 23 -19.96 14.24 -0.18
N ALA A 24 -20.43 13.37 -1.05
CA ALA A 24 -19.74 12.98 -2.27
C ALA A 24 -20.71 13.06 -3.45
N ARG A 25 -20.27 13.65 -4.56
CA ARG A 25 -20.94 13.55 -5.84
C ARG A 25 -20.42 12.32 -6.56
N VAL A 26 -21.34 11.49 -7.01
CA VAL A 26 -21.03 10.28 -7.76
C VAL A 26 -21.70 10.33 -9.12
N VAL A 27 -21.12 9.67 -10.11
CA VAL A 27 -21.63 9.57 -11.47
C VAL A 27 -21.84 8.10 -11.84
N ASN A 28 -22.98 7.78 -12.41
CA ASN A 28 -23.20 6.46 -13.00
C ASN A 28 -22.50 6.40 -14.36
N ASN A 29 -21.52 5.51 -14.53
CA ASN A 29 -20.71 5.43 -15.74
C ASN A 29 -21.45 4.88 -16.98
N LYS A 30 -22.69 4.35 -16.80
CA LYS A 30 -23.54 3.91 -17.92
C LYS A 30 -24.57 4.97 -18.32
N THR A 31 -25.22 5.61 -17.35
CA THR A 31 -26.30 6.57 -17.64
C THR A 31 -25.82 8.02 -17.62
N GLN A 32 -24.61 8.28 -17.09
CA GLN A 32 -24.04 9.61 -16.88
C GLN A 32 -24.85 10.49 -15.88
N GLU A 33 -25.78 9.88 -15.16
CA GLU A 33 -26.52 10.58 -14.11
C GLU A 33 -25.63 10.82 -12.89
N LYS A 34 -25.73 12.03 -12.34
CA LYS A 34 -25.00 12.43 -11.13
C LYS A 34 -25.94 12.45 -9.93
N HIS A 35 -25.45 11.94 -8.80
CA HIS A 35 -26.16 11.95 -7.52
C HIS A 35 -25.23 12.45 -6.42
N GLU A 36 -25.81 13.13 -5.43
CA GLU A 36 -25.10 13.51 -4.22
C GLU A 36 -25.47 12.60 -3.06
N ILE A 37 -24.45 12.18 -2.32
CA ILE A 37 -24.57 11.31 -1.14
C ILE A 37 -24.06 12.09 0.05
N ALA A 38 -24.92 12.34 1.04
CA ALA A 38 -24.51 12.97 2.29
C ALA A 38 -23.59 12.00 3.07
N CYS A 39 -22.37 12.45 3.39
CA CYS A 39 -21.42 11.71 4.20
C CYS A 39 -20.44 12.68 4.87
N THR A 40 -19.80 12.21 5.94
CA THR A 40 -18.83 13.00 6.72
C THR A 40 -17.37 12.63 6.42
N GLY A 41 -17.16 11.65 5.55
CA GLY A 41 -15.83 11.22 5.12
C GLY A 41 -15.90 10.33 3.90
N VAL A 42 -14.83 10.35 3.09
CA VAL A 42 -14.68 9.53 1.89
C VAL A 42 -13.33 8.83 1.95
N PHE A 43 -13.33 7.51 1.76
CA PHE A 43 -12.12 6.72 1.63
C PHE A 43 -12.00 6.18 0.21
N ILE A 44 -10.85 6.38 -0.41
CA ILE A 44 -10.54 5.88 -1.74
C ILE A 44 -9.71 4.61 -1.58
N ALA A 45 -10.29 3.46 -1.94
CA ALA A 45 -9.68 2.14 -1.77
C ALA A 45 -9.59 1.41 -3.12
N ILE A 46 -8.96 2.05 -4.12
CA ILE A 46 -8.90 1.60 -5.51
C ILE A 46 -7.61 0.86 -5.87
N GLY A 47 -6.79 0.52 -4.90
CA GLY A 47 -5.53 -0.19 -5.07
C GLY A 47 -4.38 0.43 -4.30
N HIS A 48 -3.21 -0.19 -4.44
CA HIS A 48 -1.98 0.25 -3.79
C HIS A 48 -0.87 0.35 -4.84
N THR A 49 -0.10 1.42 -4.72
CA THR A 49 1.18 1.57 -5.42
C THR A 49 2.25 1.73 -4.36
N PRO A 50 3.24 0.84 -4.28
CA PRO A 50 4.29 0.96 -3.27
C PRO A 50 5.13 2.22 -3.53
N ASN A 51 5.52 2.91 -2.46
CA ASN A 51 6.34 4.12 -2.57
C ASN A 51 7.84 3.76 -2.64
N THR A 52 8.20 2.91 -3.59
CA THR A 52 9.52 2.27 -3.76
C THR A 52 10.34 2.85 -4.90
N LYS A 53 9.76 3.76 -5.70
CA LYS A 53 10.41 4.35 -6.88
C LYS A 53 11.80 4.97 -6.60
N VAL A 54 12.01 5.47 -5.38
CA VAL A 54 13.27 6.05 -4.95
C VAL A 54 14.42 5.04 -4.97
N PHE A 55 14.13 3.75 -4.88
CA PHE A 55 15.13 2.67 -4.87
C PHE A 55 15.43 2.10 -6.26
N ASN A 56 14.67 2.49 -7.28
CA ASN A 56 14.98 2.17 -8.67
C ASN A 56 16.09 3.16 -9.16
N PRO A 57 17.19 2.69 -9.76
CA PRO A 57 17.42 1.38 -10.36
C PRO A 57 18.24 0.38 -9.50
N TRP A 58 18.48 0.65 -8.23
CA TRP A 58 19.40 -0.15 -7.42
C TRP A 58 18.83 -1.50 -6.97
N LEU A 59 17.56 -1.51 -6.54
CA LEU A 59 16.90 -2.72 -6.07
C LEU A 59 16.07 -3.35 -7.18
N SER A 60 16.07 -4.68 -7.22
CA SER A 60 15.20 -5.44 -8.10
C SER A 60 13.75 -5.25 -7.69
N MET A 61 12.90 -4.95 -8.66
CA MET A 61 11.46 -4.75 -8.44
C MET A 61 10.66 -5.63 -9.38
N ASP A 62 9.45 -5.98 -8.96
CA ASP A 62 8.48 -6.63 -9.83
C ASP A 62 7.81 -5.61 -10.79
N GLU A 63 6.93 -6.10 -11.65
CA GLU A 63 6.19 -5.30 -12.64
C GLU A 63 5.29 -4.23 -12.02
N ASN A 64 4.91 -4.40 -10.74
CA ASN A 64 4.06 -3.49 -9.97
C ASN A 64 4.86 -2.53 -9.08
N GLY A 65 6.18 -2.65 -9.08
CA GLY A 65 7.10 -1.80 -8.31
C GLY A 65 7.38 -2.28 -6.89
N TYR A 66 6.98 -3.48 -6.49
CA TYR A 66 7.36 -4.06 -5.21
C TYR A 66 8.80 -4.57 -5.24
N ILE A 67 9.52 -4.36 -4.15
CA ILE A 67 10.93 -4.82 -4.03
C ILE A 67 10.94 -6.33 -3.91
N VAL A 68 11.73 -6.99 -4.77
CA VAL A 68 11.88 -8.44 -4.77
C VAL A 68 12.89 -8.85 -3.71
N ASN A 69 12.51 -9.80 -2.88
CA ASN A 69 13.37 -10.44 -1.89
C ASN A 69 13.59 -11.92 -2.19
N ASN A 70 14.66 -12.48 -1.64
CA ASN A 70 14.92 -13.91 -1.73
C ASN A 70 13.82 -14.69 -1.00
N PRO A 71 13.28 -15.78 -1.57
CA PRO A 71 12.26 -16.59 -0.93
C PRO A 71 12.64 -17.02 0.49
N GLY A 72 11.73 -16.80 1.44
CA GLY A 72 11.91 -17.17 2.84
C GLY A 72 12.86 -16.26 3.63
N SER A 73 13.29 -15.13 3.09
CA SER A 73 14.16 -14.17 3.78
C SER A 73 13.75 -12.73 3.43
N SER A 74 14.33 -11.75 4.11
CA SER A 74 14.17 -10.33 3.81
C SER A 74 15.25 -9.75 2.89
N LYS A 75 16.21 -10.58 2.45
CA LYS A 75 17.38 -10.16 1.68
C LYS A 75 17.01 -9.75 0.26
N THR A 76 17.51 -8.60 -0.17
CA THR A 76 17.36 -8.10 -1.54
C THR A 76 18.52 -8.56 -2.45
N ASN A 77 18.56 -8.02 -3.67
CA ASN A 77 19.69 -8.22 -4.60
C ASN A 77 20.97 -7.48 -4.16
N ILE A 78 20.89 -6.61 -3.15
CA ILE A 78 22.06 -5.88 -2.62
C ILE A 78 22.38 -6.41 -1.22
N ASP A 79 23.62 -6.85 -1.02
CA ASP A 79 24.09 -7.34 0.27
C ASP A 79 24.03 -6.25 1.34
N GLY A 80 23.45 -6.57 2.50
CA GLY A 80 23.22 -5.62 3.60
C GLY A 80 21.96 -4.74 3.44
N VAL A 81 21.16 -4.94 2.39
CA VAL A 81 19.87 -4.29 2.20
C VAL A 81 18.75 -5.32 2.35
N PHE A 82 17.81 -5.01 3.22
CA PHE A 82 16.69 -5.87 3.58
C PHE A 82 15.37 -5.15 3.31
N VAL A 83 14.33 -5.91 2.98
CA VAL A 83 12.99 -5.38 2.73
C VAL A 83 11.95 -6.12 3.55
N SER A 84 10.92 -5.40 4.00
CA SER A 84 9.78 -5.97 4.73
C SER A 84 8.51 -5.16 4.51
N GLY A 85 7.38 -5.71 4.94
CA GLY A 85 6.08 -5.05 4.89
C GLY A 85 5.60 -4.78 3.49
N ASP A 86 4.76 -3.76 3.36
CA ASP A 86 4.07 -3.40 2.12
C ASP A 86 4.99 -2.98 0.97
N ALA A 87 6.28 -2.78 1.23
CA ALA A 87 7.26 -2.53 0.18
C ALA A 87 7.60 -3.78 -0.65
N ALA A 88 7.36 -4.98 -0.10
CA ALA A 88 7.57 -6.28 -0.76
C ALA A 88 6.30 -7.14 -0.82
N ASP A 89 5.36 -6.95 0.12
CA ASP A 89 4.13 -7.73 0.20
C ASP A 89 3.03 -7.11 -0.67
N HIS A 90 2.88 -7.60 -1.91
CA HIS A 90 1.80 -7.22 -2.80
C HIS A 90 0.48 -8.00 -2.57
N VAL A 91 0.50 -9.03 -1.72
CA VAL A 91 -0.62 -9.97 -1.53
C VAL A 91 -1.48 -9.61 -0.32
N TYR A 92 -0.89 -9.61 0.86
CA TYR A 92 -1.66 -9.48 2.12
C TYR A 92 -1.80 -8.04 2.58
N ARG A 93 -0.70 -7.29 2.64
CA ARG A 93 -0.68 -5.86 3.04
C ARG A 93 -1.44 -5.61 4.33
N GLN A 94 -1.13 -6.42 5.34
CA GLN A 94 -1.74 -6.34 6.66
C GLN A 94 -0.69 -5.96 7.71
N ALA A 95 -1.12 -5.25 8.75
CA ALA A 95 -0.23 -4.84 9.84
C ALA A 95 0.50 -6.04 10.47
N VAL A 96 -0.19 -7.17 10.63
CA VAL A 96 0.41 -8.39 11.23
C VAL A 96 1.45 -9.02 10.31
N THR A 97 1.24 -9.05 8.99
CA THR A 97 2.23 -9.57 8.05
C THR A 97 3.43 -8.63 7.93
N ALA A 98 3.19 -7.32 7.94
CA ALA A 98 4.26 -6.33 7.98
C ALA A 98 5.11 -6.45 9.25
N ALA A 99 4.50 -6.64 10.42
CA ALA A 99 5.21 -6.86 11.67
C ALA A 99 6.04 -8.16 11.63
N GLY A 100 5.49 -9.25 11.09
CA GLY A 100 6.19 -10.53 10.95
C GLY A 100 7.41 -10.43 10.04
N THR A 101 7.24 -9.86 8.85
CA THR A 101 8.35 -9.64 7.91
C THR A 101 9.36 -8.60 8.41
N GLY A 102 8.90 -7.60 9.18
CA GLY A 102 9.77 -6.65 9.89
C GLY A 102 10.68 -7.33 10.92
N CYS A 103 10.14 -8.28 11.69
CA CYS A 103 10.92 -9.11 12.60
C CYS A 103 11.97 -9.93 11.83
N MET A 104 11.60 -10.55 10.69
CA MET A 104 12.55 -11.27 9.84
C MET A 104 13.68 -10.36 9.35
N ALA A 105 13.36 -9.15 8.89
CA ALA A 105 14.35 -8.19 8.41
C ALA A 105 15.31 -7.75 9.53
N ALA A 106 14.81 -7.52 10.74
CA ALA A 106 15.64 -7.18 11.88
C ALA A 106 16.62 -8.29 12.25
N LEU A 107 16.17 -9.54 12.26
CA LEU A 107 17.02 -10.72 12.52
C LEU A 107 18.06 -10.94 11.40
N ASP A 108 17.68 -10.75 10.16
CA ASP A 108 18.61 -10.85 9.02
C ASP A 108 19.68 -9.76 9.07
N ALA A 109 19.30 -8.53 9.46
CA ALA A 109 20.23 -7.42 9.64
C ALA A 109 21.20 -7.67 10.82
N GLU A 110 20.70 -8.14 11.97
CA GLU A 110 21.54 -8.50 13.12
C GLU A 110 22.58 -9.56 12.74
N ARG A 111 22.15 -10.63 12.09
CA ARG A 111 23.05 -11.71 11.64
C ARG A 111 24.09 -11.22 10.62
N TYR A 112 23.67 -10.34 9.73
CA TYR A 112 24.57 -9.72 8.75
C TYR A 112 25.65 -8.89 9.44
N LEU A 113 25.27 -8.04 10.40
CA LEU A 113 26.23 -7.22 11.17
C LEU A 113 27.17 -8.09 11.98
N ALA A 114 26.66 -9.09 12.68
CA ALA A 114 27.48 -10.04 13.45
C ALA A 114 28.51 -10.77 12.56
N ALA A 115 28.11 -11.21 11.36
CA ALA A 115 29.01 -11.86 10.40
C ALA A 115 30.11 -10.90 9.87
N LYS A 116 29.87 -9.59 9.90
CA LYS A 116 30.86 -8.56 9.54
C LYS A 116 31.72 -8.12 10.74
N GLY A 117 31.50 -8.68 11.95
CA GLY A 117 32.17 -8.26 13.17
C GLY A 117 31.75 -6.89 13.69
N LEU A 118 30.57 -6.42 13.30
CA LEU A 118 29.96 -5.15 13.73
C LEU A 118 28.90 -5.47 14.80
N HIS A 119 29.07 -4.94 16.00
CA HIS A 119 28.18 -5.13 17.16
C HIS A 119 27.67 -3.79 17.70
#